data_e7caec08e1e061f53456858b84436004
#
_entry.id   e7caec08e1e061f53456858b84436004
#
_cell.length_a   1.000
_cell.length_b   1.000
_cell.length_c   1.000
_cell.angle_alpha   90.00
_cell.angle_beta   90.00
_cell.angle_gamma   90.00
#
_symmetry.space_group_name_H-M   'P 1'
#
loop_
_entity.id
_entity.type
_entity.pdbx_description
1 polymer ?
#
loop_
_entity_poly.entity_id
_entity_poly.type
_entity_poly.pdbx_seq_one_letter_code
_entity_poly.pdbx_strand_id
1 'polypeptide(L)'
;PTRRSSDLTVTELISKNNYTLTELNLLMADSIPDDCDLLLMNAPTNDLSENEVTLLTNYLAAGGKVMCLLGDTSLTDFPNLASVLKVYGIEGVDGYIADPTRCYQNQPYYIFPQLNVSGDLANGISSQMVLLTNAHGMTLTDPTRDTITTSAFMETSENGYAVTESEQKQGTYELGVVATETISSGDDSSSNSSDAEATDTTTDDSESTEDSEESSTTEARLTVISAGSLIDQNITDAFSQLENTQIFMNAVSANFDGVQNLSIEAKSLGTEYNTIQHAGLFSLLVIFG
;
A
#
# COMPACT_ATOMS: atom_id res chain seq x y z
N PRO A 1 -8.26 21.79 13.43
CA PRO A 1 -7.62 20.48 13.56
C PRO A 1 -6.17 20.61 13.09
N THR A 2 -5.22 20.24 13.96
CA THR A 2 -3.81 20.25 13.60
C THR A 2 -3.58 19.07 12.65
N ARG A 3 -3.23 19.33 11.39
CA ARG A 3 -2.85 18.26 10.44
C ARG A 3 -1.64 17.53 11.01
N ARG A 4 -1.65 16.19 10.94
CA ARG A 4 -0.50 15.38 11.36
C ARG A 4 0.65 15.56 10.37
N SER A 5 1.89 15.31 10.81
CA SER A 5 3.08 15.31 9.96
C SER A 5 2.92 14.39 8.76
N SER A 6 2.38 13.18 8.97
CA SER A 6 2.11 12.23 7.90
C SER A 6 1.11 12.74 6.84
N ASP A 7 0.09 13.51 7.23
CA ASP A 7 -0.90 14.06 6.27
C ASP A 7 -0.25 15.09 5.33
N LEU A 8 0.67 15.91 5.83
CA LEU A 8 1.42 16.86 5.00
C LEU A 8 2.34 16.13 4.04
N THR A 9 3.04 15.11 4.52
CA THR A 9 3.95 14.30 3.70
C THR A 9 3.20 13.57 2.58
N VAL A 10 2.05 12.93 2.88
CA VAL A 10 1.19 12.32 1.86
C VAL A 10 0.81 13.33 0.79
N THR A 11 0.28 14.49 1.20
CA THR A 11 -0.16 15.52 0.26
C THR A 11 0.97 15.98 -0.67
N GLU A 12 2.18 16.18 -0.13
CA GLU A 12 3.35 16.56 -0.92
C GLU A 12 3.77 15.46 -1.89
N LEU A 13 3.88 14.21 -1.43
CA LEU A 13 4.31 13.09 -2.23
C LEU A 13 3.35 12.82 -3.40
N ILE A 14 2.06 12.77 -3.13
CA ILE A 14 1.02 12.58 -4.12
C ILE A 14 1.06 13.69 -5.18
N SER A 15 1.13 14.96 -4.75
CA SER A 15 1.16 16.11 -5.67
C SER A 15 2.44 16.17 -6.50
N LYS A 16 3.60 15.84 -5.93
CA LYS A 16 4.89 15.81 -6.65
C LYS A 16 4.93 14.74 -7.74
N ASN A 17 4.15 13.68 -7.57
CA ASN A 17 4.05 12.58 -8.54
C ASN A 17 2.86 12.72 -9.50
N ASN A 18 2.30 13.93 -9.63
CA ASN A 18 1.21 14.28 -10.56
C ASN A 18 -0.12 13.53 -10.31
N TYR A 19 -0.36 13.05 -9.09
CA TYR A 19 -1.67 12.57 -8.70
C TYR A 19 -2.52 13.72 -8.12
N THR A 20 -3.81 13.63 -8.31
CA THR A 20 -4.78 14.56 -7.72
C THR A 20 -5.28 13.97 -6.40
N LEU A 21 -5.17 14.74 -5.32
CA LEU A 21 -5.69 14.35 -4.01
C LEU A 21 -6.96 15.14 -3.69
N THR A 22 -8.05 14.42 -3.39
CA THR A 22 -9.31 14.99 -2.95
C THR A 22 -9.65 14.45 -1.56
N GLU A 23 -10.02 15.33 -0.63
CA GLU A 23 -10.49 14.91 0.71
C GLU A 23 -11.92 14.39 0.61
N LEU A 24 -12.16 13.16 1.07
CA LEU A 24 -13.48 12.54 1.15
C LEU A 24 -13.87 12.31 2.62
N ASN A 25 -15.07 12.72 2.99
CA ASN A 25 -15.65 12.42 4.29
C ASN A 25 -16.69 11.30 4.14
N LEU A 26 -16.29 10.05 4.42
CA LEU A 26 -17.14 8.88 4.28
C LEU A 26 -18.39 8.91 5.18
N LEU A 27 -18.32 9.55 6.37
CA LEU A 27 -19.48 9.70 7.25
C LEU A 27 -20.61 10.51 6.62
N MET A 28 -20.27 11.41 5.69
CA MET A 28 -21.22 12.32 5.04
C MET A 28 -21.51 11.94 3.60
N ALA A 29 -20.81 10.94 3.08
CA ALA A 29 -20.91 10.51 1.71
C ALA A 29 -22.04 9.46 1.55
N ASP A 30 -22.81 9.57 0.48
CA ASP A 30 -23.78 8.56 0.07
C ASP A 30 -23.11 7.43 -0.73
N SER A 31 -22.01 7.73 -1.42
CA SER A 31 -21.17 6.81 -2.19
C SER A 31 -19.74 7.30 -2.27
N ILE A 32 -18.79 6.39 -2.57
CA ILE A 32 -17.46 6.78 -3.04
C ILE A 32 -17.62 7.26 -4.49
N PRO A 33 -17.02 8.42 -4.87
CA PRO A 33 -17.12 8.94 -6.23
C PRO A 33 -16.65 7.96 -7.31
N ASP A 34 -17.30 7.93 -8.45
CA ASP A 34 -16.96 7.02 -9.56
C ASP A 34 -15.59 7.33 -10.18
N ASP A 35 -15.07 8.54 -9.99
CA ASP A 35 -13.74 8.98 -10.41
C ASP A 35 -12.66 8.78 -9.35
N CYS A 36 -12.95 8.03 -8.30
CA CYS A 36 -11.98 7.65 -7.28
C CYS A 36 -11.17 6.44 -7.75
N ASP A 37 -9.95 6.66 -8.19
CA ASP A 37 -9.05 5.57 -8.60
C ASP A 37 -8.42 4.83 -7.42
N LEU A 38 -8.19 5.53 -6.31
CA LEU A 38 -7.60 4.96 -5.08
C LEU A 38 -8.16 5.66 -3.84
N LEU A 39 -8.76 4.90 -2.95
CA LEU A 39 -9.15 5.38 -1.63
C LEU A 39 -8.00 5.19 -0.63
N LEU A 40 -7.44 6.29 -0.11
CA LEU A 40 -6.36 6.27 0.86
C LEU A 40 -6.86 6.60 2.26
N MET A 41 -6.73 5.67 3.19
CA MET A 41 -6.95 5.87 4.62
C MET A 41 -5.61 6.05 5.33
N ASN A 42 -5.35 7.25 5.84
CA ASN A 42 -4.07 7.58 6.47
C ASN A 42 -4.22 7.69 7.98
N ALA A 43 -3.71 6.71 8.69
CA ALA A 43 -3.65 6.64 10.15
C ALA A 43 -5.01 6.98 10.83
N PRO A 44 -6.08 6.22 10.56
CA PRO A 44 -7.38 6.47 11.17
C PRO A 44 -7.27 6.44 12.70
N THR A 45 -8.05 7.29 13.37
CA THR A 45 -8.10 7.38 14.84
C THR A 45 -9.40 6.90 15.42
N ASN A 46 -10.39 6.66 14.58
CA ASN A 46 -11.68 6.12 14.94
C ASN A 46 -11.98 4.95 14.01
N ASP A 47 -12.70 3.98 14.53
CA ASP A 47 -13.18 2.88 13.72
C ASP A 47 -14.22 3.36 12.69
N LEU A 48 -14.43 2.57 11.66
CA LEU A 48 -15.47 2.81 10.67
C LEU A 48 -16.86 2.60 11.29
N SER A 49 -17.83 3.39 10.87
CA SER A 49 -19.25 3.12 11.11
C SER A 49 -19.75 1.99 10.20
N GLU A 50 -20.88 1.38 10.50
CA GLU A 50 -21.50 0.33 9.66
C GLU A 50 -21.77 0.82 8.21
N ASN A 51 -22.12 2.11 8.06
CA ASN A 51 -22.32 2.71 6.74
C ASN A 51 -21.01 2.82 5.96
N GLU A 52 -19.92 3.26 6.61
CA GLU A 52 -18.60 3.34 5.98
C GLU A 52 -18.06 1.96 5.60
N VAL A 53 -18.30 0.93 6.43
CA VAL A 53 -18.02 -0.47 6.08
C VAL A 53 -18.75 -0.89 4.81
N THR A 54 -20.04 -0.53 4.71
CA THR A 54 -20.85 -0.85 3.52
C THR A 54 -20.31 -0.15 2.27
N LEU A 55 -19.98 1.15 2.37
CA LEU A 55 -19.41 1.91 1.26
C LEU A 55 -18.08 1.32 0.81
N LEU A 56 -17.19 0.99 1.75
CA LEU A 56 -15.88 0.42 1.48
C LEU A 56 -15.99 -0.97 0.84
N THR A 57 -16.88 -1.82 1.35
CA THR A 57 -17.10 -3.17 0.84
C THR A 57 -17.67 -3.13 -0.58
N ASN A 58 -18.64 -2.26 -0.84
CA ASN A 58 -19.23 -2.09 -2.17
C ASN A 58 -18.19 -1.54 -3.17
N TYR A 59 -17.35 -0.61 -2.75
CA TYR A 59 -16.29 -0.07 -3.58
C TYR A 59 -15.27 -1.13 -3.98
N LEU A 60 -14.80 -1.96 -3.03
CA LEU A 60 -13.92 -3.08 -3.31
C LEU A 60 -14.60 -4.13 -4.21
N ALA A 61 -15.87 -4.47 -3.95
CA ALA A 61 -16.63 -5.42 -4.77
C ALA A 61 -16.83 -4.94 -6.22
N ALA A 62 -16.75 -3.64 -6.47
CA ALA A 62 -16.80 -3.04 -7.81
C ALA A 62 -15.42 -2.93 -8.50
N GLY A 63 -14.35 -3.47 -7.90
CA GLY A 63 -12.99 -3.37 -8.42
C GLY A 63 -12.23 -2.14 -7.92
N GLY A 64 -12.73 -1.49 -6.88
CA GLY A 64 -12.09 -0.35 -6.26
C GLY A 64 -10.76 -0.71 -5.58
N LYS A 65 -9.92 0.28 -5.41
CA LYS A 65 -8.57 0.12 -4.85
C LYS A 65 -8.45 0.92 -3.56
N VAL A 66 -7.99 0.25 -2.52
CA VAL A 66 -7.91 0.82 -1.16
C VAL A 66 -6.50 0.65 -0.62
N MET A 67 -5.96 1.70 -0.04
CA MET A 67 -4.70 1.68 0.70
C MET A 67 -4.94 2.21 2.11
N CYS A 68 -4.55 1.44 3.11
CA CYS A 68 -4.67 1.79 4.51
C CYS A 68 -3.29 1.81 5.18
N LEU A 69 -2.89 2.97 5.71
CA LEU A 69 -1.78 3.08 6.64
C LEU A 69 -2.36 3.14 8.05
N LEU A 70 -2.03 2.14 8.86
CA LEU A 70 -2.44 2.12 10.27
C LEU A 70 -1.65 3.17 11.06
N GLY A 71 -2.32 3.78 12.03
CA GLY A 71 -1.70 4.75 12.93
C GLY A 71 -1.21 4.10 14.22
N ASP A 72 -1.35 4.84 15.31
CA ASP A 72 -0.99 4.37 16.67
C ASP A 72 -2.09 3.46 17.28
N THR A 73 -3.17 3.18 16.54
CA THR A 73 -4.28 2.33 16.98
C THR A 73 -4.18 0.97 16.32
N SER A 74 -4.27 -0.09 17.13
CA SER A 74 -4.27 -1.46 16.64
C SER A 74 -5.56 -1.79 15.87
N LEU A 75 -5.48 -2.69 14.90
CA LEU A 75 -6.67 -3.24 14.23
C LEU A 75 -7.62 -3.96 15.20
N THR A 76 -7.10 -4.47 16.31
CA THR A 76 -7.92 -5.10 17.35
C THR A 76 -8.85 -4.12 18.07
N ASP A 77 -8.53 -2.82 18.02
CA ASP A 77 -9.37 -1.74 18.55
C ASP A 77 -10.36 -1.20 17.50
N PHE A 78 -10.24 -1.65 16.25
CA PHE A 78 -11.07 -1.26 15.10
C PHE A 78 -11.85 -2.45 14.53
N PRO A 79 -12.86 -2.99 15.25
CA PRO A 79 -13.59 -4.19 14.86
C PRO A 79 -14.28 -4.07 13.49
N ASN A 80 -14.76 -2.91 13.11
CA ASN A 80 -15.43 -2.69 11.84
C ASN A 80 -14.42 -2.72 10.67
N LEU A 81 -13.31 -1.98 10.77
CA LEU A 81 -12.24 -2.05 9.79
C LEU A 81 -11.65 -3.47 9.74
N ALA A 82 -11.39 -4.10 10.88
CA ALA A 82 -10.89 -5.46 10.97
C ALA A 82 -11.82 -6.47 10.27
N SER A 83 -13.14 -6.26 10.32
CA SER A 83 -14.12 -7.13 9.64
C SER A 83 -13.97 -7.08 8.12
N VAL A 84 -13.67 -5.92 7.55
CA VAL A 84 -13.40 -5.77 6.11
C VAL A 84 -12.10 -6.46 5.75
N LEU A 85 -11.02 -6.23 6.52
CA LEU A 85 -9.70 -6.80 6.26
C LEU A 85 -9.70 -8.33 6.38
N LYS A 86 -10.49 -8.87 7.30
CA LYS A 86 -10.64 -10.32 7.51
C LYS A 86 -11.19 -11.05 6.28
N VAL A 87 -12.05 -10.41 5.49
CA VAL A 87 -12.52 -10.98 4.21
C VAL A 87 -11.34 -11.29 3.28
N TYR A 88 -10.31 -10.46 3.32
CA TYR A 88 -9.08 -10.59 2.53
C TYR A 88 -7.99 -11.41 3.24
N GLY A 89 -8.32 -12.08 4.35
CA GLY A 89 -7.39 -12.93 5.10
C GLY A 89 -6.36 -12.14 5.92
N ILE A 90 -6.66 -10.89 6.32
CA ILE A 90 -5.77 -10.04 7.12
C ILE A 90 -6.36 -9.90 8.52
N GLU A 91 -5.63 -10.32 9.53
CA GLU A 91 -6.04 -10.19 10.94
C GLU A 91 -5.01 -9.36 11.73
N GLY A 92 -5.50 -8.46 12.58
CA GLY A 92 -4.66 -7.66 13.46
C GLY A 92 -4.11 -8.46 14.64
N VAL A 93 -2.94 -8.06 15.12
CA VAL A 93 -2.29 -8.62 16.31
C VAL A 93 -2.27 -7.58 17.42
N ASP A 94 -2.56 -8.02 18.65
CA ASP A 94 -2.52 -7.16 19.82
C ASP A 94 -1.12 -6.64 20.12
N GLY A 95 -1.04 -5.40 20.58
CA GLY A 95 0.17 -4.76 21.04
C GLY A 95 1.02 -4.17 19.94
N TYR A 96 2.24 -3.78 20.32
CA TYR A 96 3.24 -3.24 19.40
C TYR A 96 4.21 -4.34 18.97
N ILE A 97 4.69 -4.23 17.76
CA ILE A 97 5.70 -5.14 17.24
C ILE A 97 7.10 -4.63 17.60
N ALA A 98 7.93 -5.56 18.04
CA ALA A 98 9.34 -5.37 18.31
C ALA A 98 10.17 -6.41 17.55
N ASP A 99 11.31 -6.01 16.99
CA ASP A 99 12.27 -6.94 16.39
C ASP A 99 13.69 -6.61 16.89
N PRO A 100 14.18 -7.33 17.90
CA PRO A 100 15.50 -7.07 18.48
C PRO A 100 16.67 -7.33 17.52
N THR A 101 16.45 -8.12 16.48
CA THR A 101 17.51 -8.50 15.51
C THR A 101 17.58 -7.57 14.31
N ARG A 102 16.45 -6.89 14.00
CA ARG A 102 16.34 -5.97 12.88
C ARG A 102 15.83 -4.61 13.32
N CYS A 103 16.59 -3.94 14.19
CA CYS A 103 16.20 -2.66 14.76
C CYS A 103 17.31 -1.61 14.68
N TYR A 104 16.89 -0.36 14.71
CA TYR A 104 17.79 0.78 14.74
C TYR A 104 18.38 0.97 16.15
N GLN A 105 19.72 1.00 16.28
CA GLN A 105 20.44 1.31 17.53
C GLN A 105 19.95 0.52 18.76
N ASN A 106 19.65 -0.77 18.62
CA ASN A 106 19.11 -1.62 19.70
C ASN A 106 17.77 -1.14 20.28
N GLN A 107 16.99 -0.39 19.51
CA GLN A 107 15.63 0.00 19.87
C GLN A 107 14.65 -0.92 19.14
N PRO A 108 14.10 -1.96 19.79
CA PRO A 108 13.39 -3.04 19.11
C PRO A 108 12.08 -2.60 18.44
N TYR A 109 11.50 -1.46 18.82
CA TYR A 109 10.32 -0.87 18.20
C TYR A 109 10.62 0.03 16.98
N TYR A 110 11.90 0.22 16.63
CA TYR A 110 12.37 0.90 15.43
C TYR A 110 12.84 -0.16 14.44
N ILE A 111 11.93 -0.70 13.67
CA ILE A 111 12.10 -1.93 12.92
C ILE A 111 12.58 -1.65 11.49
N PHE A 112 13.57 -2.40 11.04
CA PHE A 112 13.90 -2.56 9.62
C PHE A 112 13.24 -3.84 9.11
N PRO A 113 12.03 -3.78 8.51
CA PRO A 113 11.35 -4.97 8.02
C PRO A 113 12.17 -5.71 6.96
N GLN A 114 11.90 -6.99 6.80
CA GLN A 114 12.30 -7.75 5.63
C GLN A 114 11.37 -7.38 4.49
N LEU A 115 11.92 -7.03 3.33
CA LEU A 115 11.13 -6.65 2.15
C LEU A 115 11.06 -7.82 1.18
N ASN A 116 9.85 -8.29 0.90
CA ASN A 116 9.53 -9.30 -0.10
C ASN A 116 8.82 -8.63 -1.29
N VAL A 117 9.46 -7.60 -1.85
CA VAL A 117 8.89 -6.78 -2.92
C VAL A 117 9.16 -7.39 -4.30
N SER A 118 8.17 -7.32 -5.20
CA SER A 118 8.25 -7.73 -6.59
C SER A 118 7.41 -6.81 -7.47
N GLY A 119 7.62 -6.88 -8.79
CA GLY A 119 6.87 -6.04 -9.74
C GLY A 119 7.00 -4.55 -9.40
N ASP A 120 5.87 -3.85 -9.39
CA ASP A 120 5.83 -2.40 -9.17
C ASP A 120 6.28 -1.99 -7.77
N LEU A 121 6.05 -2.83 -6.76
CA LEU A 121 6.54 -2.57 -5.40
C LEU A 121 8.07 -2.56 -5.31
N ALA A 122 8.79 -3.20 -6.22
CA ALA A 122 10.24 -3.26 -6.22
C ALA A 122 10.91 -2.10 -6.96
N ASN A 123 10.15 -1.25 -7.65
CA ASN A 123 10.70 -0.17 -8.46
C ASN A 123 11.57 0.79 -7.64
N GLY A 124 12.85 0.94 -8.05
CA GLY A 124 13.81 1.84 -7.40
C GLY A 124 14.23 1.44 -5.98
N ILE A 125 13.78 0.30 -5.48
CA ILE A 125 14.23 -0.25 -4.19
C ILE A 125 15.59 -0.91 -4.40
N SER A 126 16.61 -0.41 -3.73
CA SER A 126 18.00 -0.85 -3.89
C SER A 126 18.64 -1.32 -2.60
N SER A 127 18.44 -0.60 -1.50
CA SER A 127 19.05 -0.87 -0.20
C SER A 127 18.17 -1.72 0.72
N GLN A 128 16.87 -1.80 0.41
CA GLN A 128 15.84 -2.40 1.27
C GLN A 128 15.81 -1.79 2.68
N MET A 129 16.24 -0.54 2.81
CA MET A 129 16.26 0.17 4.09
C MET A 129 14.96 0.96 4.28
N VAL A 130 13.98 0.31 4.87
CA VAL A 130 12.74 0.92 5.34
C VAL A 130 12.75 0.92 6.85
N LEU A 131 12.37 2.00 7.50
CA LEU A 131 12.26 2.11 8.95
C LEU A 131 10.81 2.35 9.36
N LEU A 132 10.28 1.47 10.18
CA LEU A 132 8.97 1.61 10.82
C LEU A 132 9.16 1.79 12.33
N THR A 133 8.36 2.66 12.93
CA THR A 133 8.36 2.87 14.38
C THR A 133 6.97 2.63 14.96
N ASN A 134 6.91 1.98 16.11
CA ASN A 134 5.67 1.70 16.82
C ASN A 134 4.61 1.01 15.93
N ALA A 135 5.06 0.05 15.13
CA ALA A 135 4.17 -0.69 14.23
C ALA A 135 3.26 -1.65 15.01
N HIS A 136 2.05 -1.84 14.51
CA HIS A 136 1.17 -2.93 14.91
C HIS A 136 1.33 -4.09 13.93
N GLY A 137 1.22 -5.34 14.41
CA GLY A 137 1.38 -6.51 13.56
C GLY A 137 0.08 -6.96 12.92
N MET A 138 0.26 -7.69 11.83
CA MET A 138 -0.81 -8.45 11.20
C MET A 138 -0.38 -9.91 11.06
N THR A 139 -1.34 -10.81 10.88
CA THR A 139 -1.15 -12.19 10.47
C THR A 139 -2.04 -12.49 9.27
N LEU A 140 -1.59 -13.39 8.40
CA LEU A 140 -2.38 -13.84 7.26
C LEU A 140 -3.12 -15.13 7.60
N THR A 141 -4.37 -15.18 7.15
CA THR A 141 -5.26 -16.34 7.20
C THR A 141 -5.79 -16.60 5.79
N ASP A 142 -6.49 -17.71 5.59
CA ASP A 142 -7.13 -17.96 4.31
C ASP A 142 -8.22 -16.91 4.03
N PRO A 143 -8.20 -16.25 2.88
CA PRO A 143 -9.27 -15.35 2.47
C PRO A 143 -10.62 -16.05 2.37
N THR A 144 -11.71 -15.29 2.47
CA THR A 144 -13.07 -15.86 2.43
C THR A 144 -13.52 -16.32 1.05
N ARG A 145 -12.82 -15.90 -0.03
CA ARG A 145 -13.13 -16.22 -1.42
C ARG A 145 -11.87 -16.66 -2.16
N ASP A 146 -11.99 -17.66 -3.00
CA ASP A 146 -10.88 -18.22 -3.82
C ASP A 146 -10.38 -17.23 -4.90
N THR A 147 -11.17 -16.18 -5.19
CA THR A 147 -10.80 -15.10 -6.09
C THR A 147 -9.81 -14.11 -5.49
N ILE A 148 -9.55 -14.19 -4.17
CA ILE A 148 -8.66 -13.31 -3.43
C ILE A 148 -7.29 -13.97 -3.28
N THR A 149 -6.24 -13.23 -3.61
CA THR A 149 -4.86 -13.59 -3.31
C THR A 149 -4.26 -12.55 -2.37
N THR A 150 -3.72 -13.00 -1.22
CA THR A 150 -3.13 -12.12 -0.21
C THR A 150 -1.68 -12.50 0.04
N SER A 151 -0.80 -11.52 0.08
CA SER A 151 0.64 -11.71 0.32
C SER A 151 1.25 -10.55 1.11
N ALA A 152 2.27 -10.87 1.91
CA ALA A 152 3.05 -9.87 2.62
C ALA A 152 4.22 -9.38 1.76
N PHE A 153 4.47 -8.08 1.77
CA PHE A 153 5.65 -7.47 1.14
C PHE A 153 6.61 -6.84 2.16
N MET A 154 6.18 -6.69 3.42
CA MET A 154 7.03 -6.33 4.57
C MET A 154 6.66 -7.22 5.75
N GLU A 155 7.68 -7.76 6.43
CA GLU A 155 7.51 -8.63 7.60
C GLU A 155 8.65 -8.43 8.61
N THR A 156 8.47 -8.87 9.85
CA THR A 156 9.55 -8.98 10.85
C THR A 156 10.46 -10.15 10.52
N SER A 157 11.57 -10.27 11.23
CA SER A 157 12.31 -11.53 11.31
C SER A 157 11.55 -12.57 12.15
N GLU A 158 12.04 -13.81 12.14
CA GLU A 158 11.54 -14.89 13.03
C GLU A 158 11.71 -14.56 14.53
N ASN A 159 12.53 -13.56 14.85
CA ASN A 159 12.76 -13.05 16.20
C ASN A 159 11.90 -11.82 16.52
N GLY A 160 10.84 -11.59 15.75
CA GLY A 160 9.83 -10.59 16.04
C GLY A 160 9.02 -10.96 17.29
N TYR A 161 8.48 -9.94 17.94
CA TYR A 161 7.60 -10.09 19.10
C TYR A 161 6.40 -9.16 18.97
N ALA A 162 5.21 -9.69 19.26
CA ALA A 162 4.06 -8.86 19.60
C ALA A 162 4.10 -8.64 21.12
N VAL A 163 4.09 -7.38 21.52
CA VAL A 163 4.30 -6.96 22.91
C VAL A 163 3.08 -6.19 23.41
N THR A 164 2.40 -6.75 24.39
CA THR A 164 1.35 -6.11 25.17
C THR A 164 1.86 -5.77 26.56
N GLU A 165 1.04 -5.17 27.41
CA GLU A 165 1.38 -4.91 28.82
C GLU A 165 1.63 -6.20 29.63
N SER A 166 1.02 -7.31 29.23
CA SER A 166 1.01 -8.56 29.99
C SER A 166 1.74 -9.72 29.32
N GLU A 167 2.01 -9.65 28.02
CA GLU A 167 2.53 -10.76 27.23
C GLU A 167 3.51 -10.29 26.16
N GLN A 168 4.47 -11.17 25.85
CA GLN A 168 5.35 -11.07 24.68
C GLN A 168 5.25 -12.37 23.89
N LYS A 169 4.72 -12.32 22.68
CA LYS A 169 4.57 -13.47 21.81
C LYS A 169 5.55 -13.39 20.65
N GLN A 170 6.50 -14.34 20.62
CA GLN A 170 7.45 -14.43 19.52
C GLN A 170 6.81 -14.99 18.27
N GLY A 171 7.16 -14.44 17.12
CA GLY A 171 6.72 -14.89 15.80
C GLY A 171 7.16 -13.96 14.68
N THR A 172 6.86 -14.34 13.45
CA THR A 172 6.91 -13.46 12.29
C THR A 172 5.57 -12.73 12.18
N TYR A 173 5.63 -11.42 11.98
CA TYR A 173 4.45 -10.56 11.87
C TYR A 173 4.52 -9.76 10.58
N GLU A 174 3.40 -9.68 9.88
CA GLU A 174 3.28 -8.90 8.66
C GLU A 174 3.18 -7.41 9.01
N LEU A 175 3.94 -6.59 8.29
CA LEU A 175 4.02 -5.14 8.45
C LEU A 175 3.54 -4.39 7.20
N GLY A 176 3.45 -5.09 6.08
CA GLY A 176 2.88 -4.60 4.83
C GLY A 176 2.30 -5.76 4.04
N VAL A 177 1.03 -5.65 3.69
CA VAL A 177 0.25 -6.69 3.02
C VAL A 177 -0.45 -6.11 1.81
N VAL A 178 -0.51 -6.87 0.73
CA VAL A 178 -1.34 -6.60 -0.43
C VAL A 178 -2.27 -7.78 -0.69
N ALA A 179 -3.54 -7.48 -0.90
CA ALA A 179 -4.53 -8.43 -1.37
C ALA A 179 -5.11 -7.95 -2.69
N THR A 180 -5.27 -8.86 -3.64
CA THR A 180 -5.93 -8.62 -4.92
C THR A 180 -7.10 -9.56 -5.09
N GLU A 181 -8.18 -9.09 -5.71
CA GLU A 181 -9.36 -9.89 -6.01
C GLU A 181 -9.72 -9.74 -7.48
N THR A 182 -9.79 -10.85 -8.20
CA THR A 182 -10.24 -10.86 -9.59
C THR A 182 -11.76 -10.90 -9.63
N ILE A 183 -12.37 -9.85 -10.19
CA ILE A 183 -13.81 -9.72 -10.35
C ILE A 183 -14.14 -9.96 -11.83
N SER A 184 -14.85 -11.04 -12.10
CA SER A 184 -15.37 -11.35 -13.44
C SER A 184 -16.73 -10.68 -13.61
N SER A 185 -16.89 -9.85 -14.62
CA SER A 185 -18.21 -9.36 -15.06
C SER A 185 -18.93 -10.53 -15.78
N GLY A 186 -19.44 -11.46 -15.03
CA GLY A 186 -20.17 -12.63 -15.55
C GLY A 186 -21.55 -12.66 -14.90
N ASP A 187 -22.55 -12.66 -15.79
CA ASP A 187 -23.97 -12.86 -15.60
C ASP A 187 -24.38 -13.46 -14.24
N ASP A 188 -25.15 -12.70 -13.52
CA ASP A 188 -26.00 -13.17 -12.44
C ASP A 188 -27.17 -13.99 -13.03
N SER A 189 -26.87 -15.16 -13.61
CA SER A 189 -27.90 -16.12 -14.01
C SER A 189 -28.15 -17.06 -12.83
N SER A 190 -29.06 -16.63 -11.96
CA SER A 190 -29.69 -17.52 -11.00
C SER A 190 -30.11 -18.83 -11.67
N SER A 191 -29.46 -19.91 -11.28
CA SER A 191 -29.90 -21.27 -11.62
C SER A 191 -31.30 -21.54 -11.04
N ASN A 192 -32.28 -21.47 -11.91
CA ASN A 192 -33.58 -22.08 -11.66
C ASN A 192 -33.69 -23.34 -12.54
N SER A 193 -33.41 -24.47 -11.95
CA SER A 193 -33.64 -25.78 -12.55
C SER A 193 -35.12 -26.03 -12.71
N SER A 194 -35.58 -26.21 -13.95
CA SER A 194 -36.77 -27.01 -14.22
C SER A 194 -36.61 -27.79 -15.52
N ASP A 195 -36.68 -29.10 -15.37
CA ASP A 195 -36.82 -30.13 -16.37
C ASP A 195 -37.81 -29.79 -17.50
N ALA A 196 -37.46 -30.15 -18.74
CA ALA A 196 -38.31 -30.92 -19.63
C ALA A 196 -37.72 -31.07 -21.05
N GLU A 197 -37.45 -32.33 -21.39
CA GLU A 197 -37.66 -33.06 -22.66
C GLU A 197 -37.29 -32.47 -24.02
N ALA A 198 -36.61 -33.40 -24.73
CA ALA A 198 -36.12 -33.42 -26.08
C ALA A 198 -37.18 -33.25 -27.17
N THR A 199 -36.80 -32.64 -28.30
CA THR A 199 -37.09 -33.19 -29.67
C THR A 199 -36.15 -32.54 -30.71
N ASP A 200 -35.58 -33.42 -31.44
CA ASP A 200 -34.93 -33.57 -32.76
C ASP A 200 -35.28 -32.50 -33.86
N THR A 201 -34.27 -32.20 -34.64
CA THR A 201 -34.12 -32.12 -36.10
C THR A 201 -33.49 -30.86 -36.71
N THR A 202 -32.39 -31.17 -37.44
CA THR A 202 -31.88 -30.61 -38.72
C THR A 202 -31.22 -29.26 -38.83
N THR A 203 -29.89 -29.39 -39.10
CA THR A 203 -29.02 -28.68 -40.08
C THR A 203 -29.52 -27.38 -40.72
N ASP A 204 -28.74 -26.33 -40.51
CA ASP A 204 -28.30 -25.50 -41.64
C ASP A 204 -26.97 -24.76 -41.28
N ASP A 205 -26.15 -24.68 -42.30
CA ASP A 205 -24.77 -24.19 -42.33
C ASP A 205 -24.81 -22.61 -42.33
N SER A 206 -24.20 -21.99 -41.33
CA SER A 206 -23.91 -20.58 -41.39
C SER A 206 -22.66 -20.27 -40.61
N GLU A 207 -21.63 -19.81 -41.29
CA GLU A 207 -20.39 -19.22 -40.79
C GLU A 207 -20.68 -18.29 -39.59
N SER A 208 -20.30 -18.73 -38.40
CA SER A 208 -20.23 -17.86 -37.23
C SER A 208 -18.84 -17.26 -37.14
N THR A 209 -18.73 -15.98 -37.46
CA THR A 209 -17.69 -15.10 -36.97
C THR A 209 -17.64 -15.28 -35.46
N GLU A 210 -16.52 -15.83 -34.97
CA GLU A 210 -16.21 -15.86 -33.56
C GLU A 210 -15.93 -14.41 -33.11
N ASP A 211 -16.96 -13.78 -32.62
CA ASP A 211 -16.87 -12.56 -31.83
C ASP A 211 -16.41 -13.06 -30.43
N SER A 212 -15.10 -13.01 -30.19
CA SER A 212 -14.54 -13.27 -28.87
C SER A 212 -14.97 -12.11 -27.98
N GLU A 213 -16.05 -12.30 -27.22
CA GLU A 213 -16.37 -11.44 -26.09
C GLU A 213 -15.18 -11.51 -25.10
N GLU A 214 -14.32 -10.49 -25.12
CA GLU A 214 -13.35 -10.28 -24.05
C GLU A 214 -14.14 -10.05 -22.76
N SER A 215 -14.24 -11.07 -21.92
CA SER A 215 -14.76 -10.92 -20.58
C SER A 215 -13.83 -9.93 -19.86
N SER A 216 -14.29 -8.71 -19.64
CA SER A 216 -13.55 -7.70 -18.91
C SER A 216 -13.45 -8.14 -17.44
N THR A 217 -12.27 -8.62 -17.05
CA THR A 217 -11.96 -8.88 -15.65
C THR A 217 -11.47 -7.57 -15.02
N THR A 218 -12.08 -7.16 -13.92
CA THR A 218 -11.65 -6.02 -13.11
C THR A 218 -10.93 -6.54 -11.87
N GLU A 219 -9.86 -5.88 -11.45
CA GLU A 219 -9.12 -6.26 -10.23
C GLU A 219 -9.38 -5.23 -9.13
N ALA A 220 -9.87 -5.70 -7.98
CA ALA A 220 -9.83 -4.95 -6.74
C ALA A 220 -8.49 -5.13 -6.04
N ARG A 221 -8.03 -4.09 -5.34
CA ARG A 221 -6.76 -4.15 -4.60
C ARG A 221 -6.89 -3.50 -3.24
N LEU A 222 -6.39 -4.20 -2.22
CA LEU A 222 -6.32 -3.72 -0.85
C LEU A 222 -4.87 -3.80 -0.37
N THR A 223 -4.28 -2.65 -0.04
CA THR A 223 -2.93 -2.56 0.52
C THR A 223 -3.01 -2.07 1.96
N VAL A 224 -2.41 -2.78 2.90
CA VAL A 224 -2.39 -2.40 4.31
C VAL A 224 -0.94 -2.31 4.79
N ILE A 225 -0.58 -1.17 5.37
CA ILE A 225 0.73 -0.92 5.98
C ILE A 225 0.52 -0.64 7.46
N SER A 226 1.23 -1.36 8.29
CA SER A 226 1.02 -1.44 9.74
C SER A 226 1.47 -0.22 10.52
N ALA A 227 2.09 0.78 9.88
CA ALA A 227 2.60 1.95 10.58
C ALA A 227 2.54 3.20 9.72
N GLY A 228 1.84 4.23 10.19
CA GLY A 228 1.85 5.58 9.59
C GLY A 228 3.23 6.26 9.64
N SER A 229 4.14 5.75 10.46
CA SER A 229 5.54 6.20 10.53
C SER A 229 6.33 5.95 9.24
N LEU A 230 5.84 5.11 8.32
CA LEU A 230 6.43 4.92 6.99
C LEU A 230 6.67 6.26 6.28
N ILE A 231 5.74 7.20 6.44
CA ILE A 231 5.77 8.53 5.79
C ILE A 231 5.84 9.68 6.79
N ASP A 232 6.30 9.42 8.03
CA ASP A 232 6.52 10.50 8.99
C ASP A 232 7.73 11.33 8.57
N GLN A 233 7.52 12.64 8.39
CA GLN A 233 8.54 13.58 7.97
C GLN A 233 9.74 13.61 8.92
N ASN A 234 9.51 13.42 10.22
CA ASN A 234 10.61 13.38 11.18
C ASN A 234 11.56 12.19 10.93
N ILE A 235 11.06 11.10 10.37
CA ILE A 235 11.85 9.93 10.00
C ILE A 235 12.48 10.13 8.62
N THR A 236 11.70 10.51 7.63
CA THR A 236 12.16 10.64 6.25
C THR A 236 13.19 11.75 6.07
N ASP A 237 13.06 12.85 6.81
CA ASP A 237 14.04 13.96 6.78
C ASP A 237 15.31 13.65 7.59
N ALA A 238 15.19 12.88 8.68
CA ALA A 238 16.35 12.53 9.51
C ALA A 238 17.27 11.50 8.86
N PHE A 239 16.75 10.66 7.97
CA PHE A 239 17.46 9.52 7.37
C PHE A 239 17.30 9.50 5.85
N SER A 240 18.11 10.26 5.14
CA SER A 240 18.06 10.41 3.68
C SER A 240 18.33 9.12 2.88
N GLN A 241 18.86 8.09 3.52
CA GLN A 241 19.13 6.77 2.91
C GLN A 241 17.96 5.80 3.00
N LEU A 242 16.88 6.16 3.70
CA LEU A 242 15.70 5.31 3.80
C LEU A 242 14.90 5.33 2.50
N GLU A 243 14.37 4.17 2.15
CA GLU A 243 13.48 3.98 1.00
C GLU A 243 11.98 4.02 1.40
N ASN A 244 11.67 4.59 2.56
CA ASN A 244 10.31 4.74 3.08
C ASN A 244 9.37 5.42 2.07
N THR A 245 9.80 6.56 1.54
CA THR A 245 9.04 7.31 0.54
C THR A 245 8.88 6.52 -0.75
N GLN A 246 9.93 5.80 -1.17
CA GLN A 246 9.91 5.00 -2.39
C GLN A 246 8.92 3.85 -2.29
N ILE A 247 8.95 3.07 -1.19
CA ILE A 247 8.01 1.94 -1.02
C ILE A 247 6.57 2.43 -0.90
N PHE A 248 6.34 3.58 -0.24
CA PHE A 248 5.01 4.19 -0.18
C PHE A 248 4.51 4.57 -1.58
N MET A 249 5.32 5.27 -2.38
CA MET A 249 4.93 5.67 -3.73
C MET A 249 4.78 4.48 -4.67
N ASN A 250 5.59 3.43 -4.50
CA ASN A 250 5.41 2.19 -5.23
C ASN A 250 4.08 1.52 -4.90
N ALA A 251 3.70 1.50 -3.61
CA ALA A 251 2.41 0.98 -3.18
C ALA A 251 1.22 1.81 -3.71
N VAL A 252 1.38 3.12 -3.84
CA VAL A 252 0.40 3.99 -4.50
C VAL A 252 0.33 3.67 -6.00
N SER A 253 1.45 3.72 -6.72
CA SER A 253 1.47 3.55 -8.18
C SER A 253 1.06 2.15 -8.64
N ALA A 254 1.27 1.13 -7.82
CA ALA A 254 0.83 -0.23 -8.11
C ALA A 254 -0.70 -0.39 -8.23
N ASN A 255 -1.46 0.65 -7.89
CA ASN A 255 -2.91 0.71 -8.10
C ASN A 255 -3.31 1.30 -9.46
N PHE A 256 -2.35 1.78 -10.26
CA PHE A 256 -2.63 2.42 -11.54
C PHE A 256 -1.93 1.67 -12.67
N ASP A 257 -2.68 1.16 -13.64
CA ASP A 257 -2.15 0.42 -14.76
C ASP A 257 -1.26 1.31 -15.64
N GLY A 258 -0.05 0.83 -15.95
CA GLY A 258 0.88 1.50 -16.85
C GLY A 258 1.60 2.73 -16.27
N VAL A 259 1.41 3.06 -15.00
CA VAL A 259 2.14 4.13 -14.30
C VAL A 259 3.41 3.55 -13.69
N GLN A 260 4.55 3.83 -14.31
CA GLN A 260 5.84 3.56 -13.69
C GLN A 260 6.28 4.80 -12.92
N ASN A 261 6.54 4.66 -11.61
CA ASN A 261 7.25 5.68 -10.85
C ASN A 261 8.67 5.80 -11.38
N LEU A 262 8.92 6.77 -12.23
CA LEU A 262 10.26 7.18 -12.58
C LEU A 262 10.83 7.93 -11.37
N SER A 263 11.52 7.21 -10.49
CA SER A 263 12.34 7.82 -9.46
C SER A 263 13.43 8.63 -10.16
N ILE A 264 13.22 9.93 -10.29
CA ILE A 264 14.28 10.86 -10.66
C ILE A 264 15.08 11.04 -9.38
N GLU A 265 16.20 10.33 -9.26
CA GLU A 265 17.17 10.60 -8.20
C GLU A 265 17.47 12.11 -8.21
N ALA A 266 17.27 12.75 -7.06
CA ALA A 266 17.65 14.14 -6.88
C ALA A 266 19.16 14.21 -7.12
N LYS A 267 19.55 14.65 -8.33
CA LYS A 267 20.95 14.88 -8.67
C LYS A 267 21.44 15.97 -7.71
N SER A 268 22.23 15.56 -6.71
CA SER A 268 22.87 16.53 -5.85
C SER A 268 23.71 17.43 -6.75
N LEU A 269 23.34 18.69 -6.82
CA LEU A 269 24.19 19.73 -7.40
C LEU A 269 25.36 19.92 -6.42
N GLY A 270 26.29 18.97 -6.47
CA GLY A 270 27.57 19.17 -5.84
C GLY A 270 28.19 20.41 -6.48
N THR A 271 28.24 21.51 -5.75
CA THR A 271 29.07 22.64 -6.11
C THR A 271 30.50 22.13 -6.10
N GLU A 272 31.04 21.78 -7.29
CA GLU A 272 32.47 21.58 -7.45
C GLU A 272 33.13 22.92 -7.16
N TYR A 273 33.72 23.04 -5.97
CA TYR A 273 34.63 24.14 -5.69
C TYR A 273 35.89 23.87 -6.48
N ASN A 274 36.07 24.61 -7.60
CA ASN A 274 37.34 24.70 -8.27
C ASN A 274 38.34 25.35 -7.30
N THR A 275 39.09 24.57 -6.57
CA THR A 275 40.24 25.02 -5.79
C THR A 275 41.33 25.37 -6.76
N ILE A 276 41.60 26.66 -6.91
CA ILE A 276 42.77 27.16 -7.69
C ILE A 276 44.04 26.78 -6.90
N GLN A 277 44.67 25.66 -7.29
CA GLN A 277 45.87 25.12 -6.62
C GLN A 277 47.11 26.02 -6.70
N HIS A 278 47.09 27.05 -7.56
CA HIS A 278 48.22 27.97 -7.78
C HIS A 278 47.76 29.43 -7.85
N ALA A 279 47.14 29.91 -6.76
CA ALA A 279 46.70 31.31 -6.67
C ALA A 279 47.79 32.36 -6.89
N GLY A 280 49.09 32.01 -6.59
CA GLY A 280 50.23 32.88 -6.83
C GLY A 280 50.61 33.07 -8.31
N LEU A 281 50.37 32.09 -9.15
CA LEU A 281 50.63 32.15 -10.58
C LEU A 281 49.59 32.97 -11.33
N PHE A 282 48.33 32.92 -10.86
CA PHE A 282 47.24 33.69 -11.44
C PHE A 282 47.35 35.18 -11.12
N SER A 283 47.84 35.54 -9.94
CA SER A 283 48.10 36.95 -9.58
C SER A 283 49.20 37.58 -10.40
N LEU A 284 50.19 36.81 -10.86
CA LEU A 284 51.29 37.28 -11.70
C LEU A 284 50.82 37.58 -13.13
N LEU A 285 49.89 36.82 -13.68
CA LEU A 285 49.33 36.95 -15.03
C LEU A 285 48.43 38.22 -15.16
N VAL A 286 47.77 38.63 -14.09
CA VAL A 286 46.89 39.79 -14.08
C VAL A 286 47.69 41.13 -13.96
N ILE A 287 48.92 41.10 -13.44
CA ILE A 287 49.78 42.27 -13.30
C ILE A 287 50.59 42.59 -14.57
N PHE A 288 50.80 41.63 -15.47
CA PHE A 288 51.58 41.81 -16.68
C PHE A 288 50.79 41.63 -18.00
N GLY A 289 49.48 41.55 -17.94
CA GLY A 289 48.54 41.60 -19.07
C GLY A 289 47.92 43.00 -19.18
#